data_9c591384b19650373650876c055bbacb
#
_entry.id   9c591384b19650373650876c055bbacb
#
_cell.length_a   1.000
_cell.length_b   1.000
_cell.length_c   1.000
_cell.angle_alpha   90.00
_cell.angle_beta   90.00
_cell.angle_gamma   90.00
#
_symmetry.space_group_name_H-M   'P 1'
#
loop_
_entity.id
_entity.type
_entity.pdbx_description
1 polymer ?
#
loop_
_entity_poly.entity_id
_entity_poly.type
_entity_poly.pdbx_seq_one_letter_code
_entity_poly.pdbx_strand_id
1 'polypeptide(L)'
;MHKSVVPFLNQRNQLQNGLVVVSGASRGIGRELVHVLLASGIEVVALSRQACKPAENLTALSADLSDADGLSTAVDMLKTVIDGRPVAGLVNAAGDVKPLGALIHQSTSDLLRALCLMAVAPVRLAAAVAPFMPTGGRILNLSTRSAQAIFPGLGAYCMSKHALHAVTESLRHDLNPKITVAELIPGEVDTGMQADLRNPDPDEFPLASFFRGNRANLIPAAIAAQFCNWVLTQTTPEEFNRPEPWFIYDRADQPRWLTEGSAFDYTEP
;
A
#
# COMPACT_ATOMS: atom_id res chain seq x y z
N MET A 1 20.94 35.98 -10.48
CA MET A 1 20.19 35.01 -11.28
C MET A 1 19.23 34.29 -10.36
N HIS A 2 17.98 34.76 -10.32
CA HIS A 2 16.92 34.13 -9.52
C HIS A 2 16.48 32.84 -10.22
N LYS A 3 16.73 31.67 -9.59
CA LYS A 3 16.07 30.44 -9.98
C LYS A 3 14.64 30.53 -9.46
N SER A 4 13.68 30.57 -10.37
CA SER A 4 12.26 30.57 -10.08
C SER A 4 11.86 29.29 -9.39
N VAL A 5 11.41 29.43 -8.15
CA VAL A 5 10.77 28.35 -7.38
C VAL A 5 9.28 28.39 -7.71
N VAL A 6 8.88 27.77 -8.80
CA VAL A 6 7.47 27.44 -9.06
C VAL A 6 7.47 26.27 -10.04
N PRO A 7 7.15 25.06 -9.59
CA PRO A 7 5.96 24.36 -10.09
C PRO A 7 5.29 23.35 -9.12
N PHE A 8 5.54 23.38 -7.80
CA PHE A 8 4.98 22.39 -6.89
C PHE A 8 3.48 22.54 -6.55
N LEU A 9 2.87 23.68 -6.88
CA LEU A 9 1.46 23.97 -6.54
C LEU A 9 0.43 23.28 -7.44
N ASN A 10 0.79 22.91 -8.67
CA ASN A 10 -0.18 22.35 -9.62
C ASN A 10 -0.45 20.84 -9.44
N GLN A 11 0.44 20.07 -8.82
CA GLN A 11 0.23 18.64 -8.63
C GLN A 11 -0.62 18.31 -7.40
N ARG A 12 -0.61 19.15 -6.35
CA ARG A 12 -1.58 19.07 -5.25
C ARG A 12 -3.03 19.18 -5.73
N ASN A 13 -3.28 19.90 -6.81
CA ASN A 13 -4.63 20.13 -7.35
C ASN A 13 -5.26 18.88 -8.00
N GLN A 14 -4.50 17.95 -8.56
CA GLN A 14 -5.09 16.76 -9.19
C GLN A 14 -5.64 15.75 -8.17
N LEU A 15 -4.95 15.55 -7.05
CA LEU A 15 -5.45 14.69 -5.98
C LEU A 15 -6.54 15.37 -5.12
N GLN A 16 -6.53 16.72 -5.03
CA GLN A 16 -7.58 17.48 -4.35
C GLN A 16 -8.90 17.53 -5.13
N ASN A 17 -8.88 17.29 -6.45
CA ASN A 17 -10.07 17.29 -7.31
C ASN A 17 -10.66 15.89 -7.54
N GLY A 18 -10.27 14.89 -6.77
CA GLY A 18 -10.79 13.54 -6.88
C GLY A 18 -10.61 12.77 -5.58
N LEU A 19 -11.39 11.71 -5.43
CA LEU A 19 -11.28 10.83 -4.26
C LEU A 19 -10.06 9.89 -4.37
N VAL A 20 -9.57 9.43 -3.23
CA VAL A 20 -8.53 8.41 -3.13
C VAL A 20 -9.12 7.14 -2.52
N VAL A 21 -8.93 6.02 -3.19
CA VAL A 21 -9.32 4.70 -2.69
C VAL A 21 -8.15 4.08 -1.94
N VAL A 22 -8.36 3.61 -0.70
CA VAL A 22 -7.34 2.92 0.11
C VAL A 22 -7.86 1.56 0.55
N SER A 23 -7.21 0.48 0.11
CA SER A 23 -7.48 -0.87 0.63
C SER A 23 -6.64 -1.15 1.88
N GLY A 24 -7.12 -2.00 2.80
CA GLY A 24 -6.43 -2.29 4.05
C GLY A 24 -6.47 -1.12 5.06
N ALA A 25 -7.50 -0.29 4.99
CA ALA A 25 -7.62 1.00 5.66
C ALA A 25 -7.91 0.93 7.18
N SER A 26 -8.23 -0.23 7.76
CA SER A 26 -8.67 -0.31 9.17
C SER A 26 -7.53 -0.37 10.19
N ARG A 27 -6.31 -0.66 9.79
CA ARG A 27 -5.14 -0.81 10.67
C ARG A 27 -3.82 -0.46 9.98
N GLY A 28 -2.76 -0.33 10.77
CA GLY A 28 -1.39 -0.16 10.29
C GLY A 28 -1.22 1.01 9.34
N ILE A 29 -0.41 0.84 8.30
CA ILE A 29 -0.06 1.89 7.34
C ILE A 29 -1.30 2.45 6.64
N GLY A 30 -2.24 1.58 6.21
CA GLY A 30 -3.45 2.02 5.51
C GLY A 30 -4.32 2.95 6.36
N ARG A 31 -4.48 2.66 7.66
CA ARG A 31 -5.21 3.53 8.59
C ARG A 31 -4.54 4.89 8.74
N GLU A 32 -3.24 4.90 9.00
CA GLU A 32 -2.50 6.15 9.18
C GLU A 32 -2.48 6.98 7.89
N LEU A 33 -2.40 6.33 6.73
CA LEU A 33 -2.50 7.01 5.44
C LEU A 33 -3.89 7.66 5.24
N VAL A 34 -4.98 6.97 5.61
CA VAL A 34 -6.32 7.56 5.59
C VAL A 34 -6.37 8.82 6.44
N HIS A 35 -5.80 8.79 7.66
CA HIS A 35 -5.76 9.97 8.54
C HIS A 35 -4.98 11.14 7.89
N VAL A 36 -3.84 10.88 7.27
CA VAL A 36 -3.03 11.90 6.60
C VAL A 36 -3.76 12.50 5.39
N LEU A 37 -4.41 11.68 4.58
CA LEU A 37 -5.18 12.14 3.42
C LEU A 37 -6.37 13.01 3.83
N LEU A 38 -7.15 12.57 4.82
CA LEU A 38 -8.27 13.33 5.37
C LEU A 38 -7.82 14.67 5.97
N ALA A 39 -6.73 14.68 6.73
CA ALA A 39 -6.15 15.90 7.29
C ALA A 39 -5.66 16.89 6.21
N SER A 40 -5.38 16.39 5.00
CA SER A 40 -5.04 17.19 3.82
C SER A 40 -6.27 17.63 3.02
N GLY A 41 -7.49 17.36 3.50
CA GLY A 41 -8.75 17.68 2.83
C GLY A 41 -9.10 16.78 1.64
N ILE A 42 -8.46 15.63 1.51
CA ILE A 42 -8.70 14.67 0.43
C ILE A 42 -9.87 13.75 0.85
N GLU A 43 -10.84 13.56 -0.04
CA GLU A 43 -11.91 12.58 0.18
C GLU A 43 -11.37 11.16 0.01
N VAL A 44 -11.70 10.26 0.95
CA VAL A 44 -11.20 8.89 0.97
C VAL A 44 -12.34 7.87 0.95
N VAL A 45 -12.21 6.88 0.07
CA VAL A 45 -12.98 5.64 0.13
C VAL A 45 -12.09 4.55 0.72
N ALA A 46 -12.41 4.11 1.93
CA ALA A 46 -11.64 3.15 2.70
C ALA A 46 -12.24 1.73 2.60
N LEU A 47 -11.48 0.78 2.07
CA LEU A 47 -11.86 -0.63 1.93
C LEU A 47 -11.14 -1.48 2.98
N SER A 48 -11.88 -2.22 3.80
CA SER A 48 -11.32 -3.15 4.78
C SER A 48 -12.37 -4.13 5.31
N ARG A 49 -11.95 -5.22 5.95
CA ARG A 49 -12.86 -6.18 6.59
C ARG A 49 -13.63 -5.59 7.78
N GLN A 50 -13.00 -4.68 8.50
CA GLN A 50 -13.60 -3.96 9.62
C GLN A 50 -13.88 -2.53 9.18
N ALA A 51 -15.07 -2.04 9.47
CA ALA A 51 -15.41 -0.66 9.14
C ALA A 51 -14.47 0.33 9.85
N CYS A 52 -14.02 1.33 9.11
CA CYS A 52 -13.29 2.45 9.69
C CYS A 52 -14.23 3.30 10.55
N LYS A 53 -13.68 4.00 11.55
CA LYS A 53 -14.48 4.96 12.33
C LYS A 53 -14.98 6.07 11.41
N PRO A 54 -16.24 6.49 11.55
CA PRO A 54 -16.79 7.59 10.77
C PRO A 54 -15.93 8.86 10.91
N ALA A 55 -15.70 9.55 9.81
CA ALA A 55 -15.03 10.84 9.75
C ALA A 55 -15.58 11.65 8.58
N GLU A 56 -15.41 12.97 8.61
CA GLU A 56 -15.73 13.83 7.49
C GLU A 56 -14.87 13.44 6.26
N ASN A 57 -15.43 13.48 5.07
CA ASN A 57 -14.79 13.09 3.80
C ASN A 57 -14.32 11.62 3.76
N LEU A 58 -14.86 10.74 4.62
CA LEU A 58 -14.55 9.33 4.65
C LEU A 58 -15.79 8.48 4.32
N THR A 59 -15.72 7.70 3.25
CA THR A 59 -16.66 6.61 2.99
C THR A 59 -15.99 5.26 3.30
N ALA A 60 -16.52 4.53 4.28
CA ALA A 60 -15.99 3.23 4.68
C ALA A 60 -16.78 2.09 4.04
N LEU A 61 -16.12 1.20 3.35
CA LEU A 61 -16.66 -0.01 2.73
C LEU A 61 -16.12 -1.25 3.43
N SER A 62 -17.01 -2.16 3.83
CA SER A 62 -16.64 -3.40 4.51
C SER A 62 -16.73 -4.57 3.56
N ALA A 63 -15.57 -5.18 3.23
CA ALA A 63 -15.48 -6.37 2.38
C ALA A 63 -14.20 -7.16 2.67
N ASP A 64 -14.24 -8.47 2.46
CA ASP A 64 -13.06 -9.34 2.48
C ASP A 64 -12.49 -9.43 1.05
N LEU A 65 -11.28 -8.94 0.86
CA LEU A 65 -10.58 -8.97 -0.43
C LEU A 65 -9.80 -10.28 -0.66
N SER A 66 -9.89 -11.23 0.27
CA SER A 66 -9.09 -12.46 0.21
C SER A 66 -9.82 -13.64 -0.44
N ASP A 67 -11.03 -13.45 -0.92
CA ASP A 67 -11.77 -14.43 -1.72
C ASP A 67 -12.54 -13.78 -2.87
N ALA A 68 -13.01 -14.58 -3.81
CA ALA A 68 -13.61 -14.09 -5.05
C ALA A 68 -14.95 -13.36 -4.84
N ASP A 69 -15.76 -13.85 -3.92
CA ASP A 69 -17.11 -13.29 -3.66
C ASP A 69 -17.01 -11.96 -2.92
N GLY A 70 -16.18 -11.90 -1.87
CA GLY A 70 -15.90 -10.67 -1.15
C GLY A 70 -15.25 -9.61 -2.04
N LEU A 71 -14.35 -10.02 -2.92
CA LEU A 71 -13.71 -9.11 -3.87
C LEU A 71 -14.71 -8.60 -4.93
N SER A 72 -15.61 -9.45 -5.44
CA SER A 72 -16.68 -9.00 -6.34
C SER A 72 -17.60 -7.98 -5.65
N THR A 73 -18.02 -8.29 -4.43
CA THR A 73 -18.82 -7.38 -3.59
C THR A 73 -18.11 -6.03 -3.39
N ALA A 74 -16.81 -6.06 -3.06
CA ALA A 74 -16.01 -4.83 -2.89
C ALA A 74 -15.99 -3.97 -4.16
N VAL A 75 -15.81 -4.60 -5.33
CA VAL A 75 -15.81 -3.91 -6.63
C VAL A 75 -17.15 -3.25 -6.92
N ASP A 76 -18.27 -3.92 -6.66
CA ASP A 76 -19.61 -3.39 -6.93
C ASP A 76 -19.95 -2.24 -5.96
N MET A 77 -19.64 -2.38 -4.68
CA MET A 77 -19.77 -1.31 -3.68
C MET A 77 -18.92 -0.09 -4.07
N LEU A 78 -17.68 -0.32 -4.50
CA LEU A 78 -16.76 0.73 -4.91
C LEU A 78 -17.29 1.50 -6.11
N LYS A 79 -17.76 0.83 -7.16
CA LYS A 79 -18.38 1.47 -8.33
C LYS A 79 -19.60 2.30 -7.96
N THR A 80 -20.44 1.78 -7.06
CA THR A 80 -21.63 2.48 -6.56
C THR A 80 -21.24 3.76 -5.83
N VAL A 81 -20.21 3.70 -4.96
CA VAL A 81 -19.79 4.88 -4.19
C VAL A 81 -19.07 5.90 -5.08
N ILE A 82 -18.29 5.45 -6.07
CA ILE A 82 -17.63 6.36 -7.02
C ILE A 82 -18.68 7.14 -7.82
N ASP A 83 -19.74 6.50 -8.29
CA ASP A 83 -20.86 7.13 -9.01
C ASP A 83 -20.41 8.15 -10.07
N GLY A 84 -19.46 7.77 -10.90
CA GLY A 84 -18.92 8.62 -11.96
C GLY A 84 -17.94 9.72 -11.52
N ARG A 85 -17.69 9.88 -10.20
CA ARG A 85 -16.78 10.91 -9.68
C ARG A 85 -15.32 10.58 -10.01
N PRO A 86 -14.47 11.58 -10.22
CA PRO A 86 -13.05 11.37 -10.49
C PRO A 86 -12.35 10.61 -9.35
N VAL A 87 -11.55 9.61 -9.68
CA VAL A 87 -10.67 8.89 -8.76
C VAL A 87 -9.24 9.35 -9.03
N ALA A 88 -8.68 10.13 -8.12
CA ALA A 88 -7.33 10.66 -8.27
C ALA A 88 -6.25 9.62 -7.94
N GLY A 89 -6.54 8.71 -7.00
CA GLY A 89 -5.58 7.70 -6.57
C GLY A 89 -6.20 6.39 -6.08
N LEU A 90 -5.44 5.31 -6.21
CA LEU A 90 -5.70 4.01 -5.58
C LEU A 90 -4.45 3.59 -4.81
N VAL A 91 -4.61 3.24 -3.53
CA VAL A 91 -3.54 2.67 -2.72
C VAL A 91 -3.91 1.25 -2.27
N ASN A 92 -3.17 0.28 -2.78
CA ASN A 92 -3.31 -1.13 -2.39
C ASN A 92 -2.42 -1.41 -1.17
N ALA A 93 -2.97 -1.21 0.05
CA ALA A 93 -2.28 -1.45 1.31
C ALA A 93 -2.79 -2.70 2.06
N ALA A 94 -3.80 -3.40 1.52
CA ALA A 94 -4.28 -4.64 2.10
C ALA A 94 -3.21 -5.74 1.98
N GLY A 95 -2.95 -6.43 3.08
CA GLY A 95 -1.99 -7.53 3.12
C GLY A 95 -2.04 -8.31 4.42
N ASP A 96 -1.57 -9.55 4.36
CA ASP A 96 -1.43 -10.46 5.50
C ASP A 96 -0.17 -11.30 5.31
N VAL A 97 0.52 -11.66 6.40
CA VAL A 97 1.69 -12.56 6.36
C VAL A 97 1.30 -14.04 6.42
N LYS A 98 0.07 -14.31 6.81
CA LYS A 98 -0.44 -15.68 6.93
C LYS A 98 -0.77 -16.29 5.57
N PRO A 99 -0.58 -17.61 5.44
CA PRO A 99 -0.11 -18.57 6.46
C PRO A 99 1.41 -18.49 6.66
N LEU A 100 1.87 -18.78 7.90
CA LEU A 100 3.28 -18.90 8.26
C LEU A 100 3.72 -20.36 8.31
N GLY A 101 5.02 -20.62 8.17
CA GLY A 101 5.61 -21.95 8.21
C GLY A 101 5.97 -22.51 6.83
N ALA A 102 6.37 -23.78 6.78
CA ALA A 102 6.82 -24.42 5.56
C ALA A 102 5.73 -24.44 4.46
N LEU A 103 6.07 -23.97 3.27
CA LEU A 103 5.11 -23.80 2.17
C LEU A 103 4.40 -25.11 1.78
N ILE A 104 5.12 -26.25 1.85
CA ILE A 104 4.60 -27.56 1.50
C ILE A 104 3.49 -28.07 2.46
N HIS A 105 3.36 -27.45 3.64
CA HIS A 105 2.33 -27.81 4.64
C HIS A 105 1.12 -26.87 4.59
N GLN A 106 1.14 -25.85 3.72
CA GLN A 106 0.03 -24.91 3.63
C GLN A 106 -1.12 -25.48 2.82
N SER A 107 -2.35 -25.20 3.26
CA SER A 107 -3.54 -25.62 2.52
C SER A 107 -3.71 -24.86 1.21
N THR A 108 -4.32 -25.47 0.21
CA THR A 108 -4.66 -24.79 -1.05
C THR A 108 -5.52 -23.55 -0.81
N SER A 109 -6.47 -23.62 0.14
CA SER A 109 -7.33 -22.47 0.46
C SER A 109 -6.54 -21.29 1.03
N ASP A 110 -5.57 -21.53 1.91
CA ASP A 110 -4.76 -20.47 2.49
C ASP A 110 -3.84 -19.82 1.44
N LEU A 111 -3.25 -20.62 0.56
CA LEU A 111 -2.44 -20.11 -0.56
C LEU A 111 -3.27 -19.26 -1.52
N LEU A 112 -4.48 -19.71 -1.87
CA LEU A 112 -5.38 -18.95 -2.74
C LEU A 112 -5.83 -17.65 -2.07
N ARG A 113 -6.14 -17.66 -0.76
CA ARG A 113 -6.51 -16.45 -0.01
C ARG A 113 -5.37 -15.43 0.00
N ALA A 114 -4.14 -15.87 0.23
CA ALA A 114 -2.97 -14.98 0.22
C ALA A 114 -2.76 -14.34 -1.16
N LEU A 115 -2.83 -15.12 -2.25
CA LEU A 115 -2.74 -14.63 -3.61
C LEU A 115 -3.92 -13.71 -3.96
N CYS A 116 -5.15 -14.07 -3.58
CA CYS A 116 -6.32 -13.26 -3.85
C CYS A 116 -6.17 -11.87 -3.21
N LEU A 117 -5.81 -11.82 -1.92
CA LEU A 117 -5.66 -10.56 -1.19
C LEU A 117 -4.55 -9.67 -1.77
N MET A 118 -3.39 -10.23 -2.05
CA MET A 118 -2.17 -9.45 -2.30
C MET A 118 -1.79 -9.30 -3.78
N ALA A 119 -2.41 -10.07 -4.68
CA ALA A 119 -2.14 -9.97 -6.11
C ALA A 119 -3.42 -9.76 -6.94
N VAL A 120 -4.47 -10.57 -6.74
CA VAL A 120 -5.70 -10.47 -7.55
C VAL A 120 -6.51 -9.22 -7.18
N ALA A 121 -6.65 -8.91 -5.88
CA ALA A 121 -7.39 -7.75 -5.43
C ALA A 121 -6.83 -6.43 -5.98
N PRO A 122 -5.51 -6.15 -5.98
CA PRO A 122 -4.93 -4.99 -6.66
C PRO A 122 -5.35 -4.85 -8.13
N VAL A 123 -5.37 -5.95 -8.90
CA VAL A 123 -5.83 -5.93 -10.31
C VAL A 123 -7.31 -5.56 -10.40
N ARG A 124 -8.15 -6.19 -9.59
CA ARG A 124 -9.62 -5.97 -9.64
C ARG A 124 -10.01 -4.57 -9.18
N LEU A 125 -9.34 -4.04 -8.15
CA LEU A 125 -9.53 -2.67 -7.70
C LEU A 125 -9.03 -1.66 -8.74
N ALA A 126 -7.87 -1.89 -9.35
CA ALA A 126 -7.37 -1.07 -10.45
C ALA A 126 -8.35 -1.05 -11.62
N ALA A 127 -8.85 -2.22 -12.05
CA ALA A 127 -9.85 -2.32 -13.12
C ALA A 127 -11.17 -1.59 -12.79
N ALA A 128 -11.57 -1.59 -11.51
CA ALA A 128 -12.79 -0.91 -11.06
C ALA A 128 -12.65 0.63 -11.10
N VAL A 129 -11.47 1.17 -10.77
CA VAL A 129 -11.27 2.62 -10.67
C VAL A 129 -10.70 3.27 -11.94
N ALA A 130 -9.95 2.55 -12.76
CA ALA A 130 -9.27 3.09 -13.95
C ALA A 130 -10.19 3.84 -14.91
N PRO A 131 -11.45 3.43 -15.17
CA PRO A 131 -12.38 4.19 -16.02
C PRO A 131 -12.67 5.60 -15.49
N PHE A 132 -12.59 5.81 -14.19
CA PHE A 132 -12.89 7.07 -13.50
C PHE A 132 -11.63 7.90 -13.18
N MET A 133 -10.44 7.35 -13.46
CA MET A 133 -9.19 8.07 -13.25
C MET A 133 -8.90 9.05 -14.38
N PRO A 134 -8.63 10.32 -14.07
CA PRO A 134 -8.16 11.30 -15.05
C PRO A 134 -6.74 10.96 -15.54
N THR A 135 -6.29 11.64 -16.58
CA THR A 135 -4.86 11.62 -16.95
C THR A 135 -4.02 12.13 -15.78
N GLY A 136 -2.98 11.39 -15.42
CA GLY A 136 -2.18 11.64 -14.22
C GLY A 136 -2.69 10.94 -12.96
N GLY A 137 -3.76 10.11 -13.07
CA GLY A 137 -4.19 9.23 -11.98
C GLY A 137 -3.08 8.31 -11.51
N ARG A 138 -3.08 7.94 -10.22
CA ARG A 138 -1.97 7.21 -9.57
C ARG A 138 -2.43 5.96 -8.87
N ILE A 139 -1.75 4.85 -9.13
CA ILE A 139 -1.93 3.58 -8.40
C ILE A 139 -0.65 3.27 -7.63
N LEU A 140 -0.75 3.13 -6.31
CA LEU A 140 0.38 2.81 -5.43
C LEU A 140 0.16 1.45 -4.78
N ASN A 141 1.04 0.50 -5.08
CA ASN A 141 1.02 -0.85 -4.50
C ASN A 141 2.03 -0.93 -3.35
N LEU A 142 1.57 -1.21 -2.12
CA LEU A 142 2.46 -1.43 -0.99
C LEU A 142 3.09 -2.83 -1.08
N SER A 143 4.40 -2.84 -1.22
CA SER A 143 5.23 -4.02 -1.42
C SER A 143 6.17 -4.26 -0.24
N THR A 144 7.20 -5.06 -0.46
CA THR A 144 8.18 -5.48 0.53
C THR A 144 9.43 -6.01 -0.18
N ARG A 145 10.55 -6.12 0.52
CA ARG A 145 11.74 -6.85 0.03
C ARG A 145 11.44 -8.33 -0.26
N SER A 146 10.41 -8.91 0.38
CA SER A 146 9.92 -10.25 0.07
C SER A 146 9.31 -10.40 -1.33
N ALA A 147 9.18 -9.31 -2.08
CA ALA A 147 8.85 -9.34 -3.51
C ALA A 147 10.08 -9.64 -4.41
N GLN A 148 11.29 -9.65 -3.83
CA GLN A 148 12.55 -9.86 -4.54
C GLN A 148 13.41 -10.97 -3.90
N ALA A 149 13.02 -11.46 -2.71
CA ALA A 149 13.74 -12.47 -1.97
C ALA A 149 12.78 -13.45 -1.29
N ILE A 150 13.27 -14.66 -1.01
CA ILE A 150 12.52 -15.70 -0.30
C ILE A 150 13.03 -15.83 1.13
N PHE A 151 12.11 -15.82 2.08
CA PHE A 151 12.41 -15.97 3.50
C PHE A 151 11.79 -17.27 4.05
N PRO A 152 12.54 -18.06 4.82
CA PRO A 152 12.03 -19.29 5.42
C PRO A 152 10.75 -19.07 6.24
N GLY A 153 9.73 -19.87 5.99
CA GLY A 153 8.44 -19.77 6.67
C GLY A 153 7.51 -18.63 6.19
N LEU A 154 7.97 -17.79 5.25
CA LEU A 154 7.16 -16.74 4.60
C LEU A 154 6.80 -17.07 3.15
N GLY A 155 6.84 -18.33 2.74
CA GLY A 155 6.71 -18.75 1.35
C GLY A 155 5.43 -18.26 0.68
N ALA A 156 4.27 -18.35 1.33
CA ALA A 156 2.99 -17.87 0.79
C ALA A 156 2.96 -16.33 0.63
N TYR A 157 3.54 -15.61 1.59
CA TYR A 157 3.68 -14.16 1.54
C TYR A 157 4.64 -13.73 0.43
N CYS A 158 5.83 -14.35 0.35
CA CYS A 158 6.80 -14.06 -0.70
C CYS A 158 6.21 -14.33 -2.10
N MET A 159 5.56 -15.48 -2.30
CA MET A 159 4.87 -15.83 -3.55
C MET A 159 3.87 -14.73 -3.95
N SER A 160 3.04 -14.30 -3.01
CA SER A 160 2.02 -13.29 -3.27
C SER A 160 2.62 -11.91 -3.57
N LYS A 161 3.74 -11.55 -2.92
CA LYS A 161 4.41 -10.27 -3.16
C LYS A 161 5.24 -10.27 -4.45
N HIS A 162 5.82 -11.40 -4.87
CA HIS A 162 6.37 -11.56 -6.21
C HIS A 162 5.29 -11.42 -7.29
N ALA A 163 4.10 -12.02 -7.05
CA ALA A 163 2.97 -11.84 -7.94
C ALA A 163 2.50 -10.37 -7.99
N LEU A 164 2.46 -9.65 -6.86
CA LEU A 164 2.14 -8.23 -6.83
C LEU A 164 3.15 -7.38 -7.63
N HIS A 165 4.43 -7.72 -7.56
CA HIS A 165 5.46 -7.06 -8.40
C HIS A 165 5.15 -7.23 -9.88
N ALA A 166 4.89 -8.47 -10.33
CA ALA A 166 4.50 -8.74 -11.72
C ALA A 166 3.20 -8.01 -12.11
N VAL A 167 2.22 -7.93 -11.22
CA VAL A 167 0.99 -7.15 -11.40
C VAL A 167 1.30 -5.67 -11.56
N THR A 168 2.20 -5.11 -10.75
CA THR A 168 2.59 -3.69 -10.84
C THR A 168 3.19 -3.38 -12.20
N GLU A 169 4.12 -4.21 -12.67
CA GLU A 169 4.73 -4.04 -13.99
C GLU A 169 3.69 -4.16 -15.12
N SER A 170 2.81 -5.15 -15.06
CA SER A 170 1.75 -5.34 -16.06
C SER A 170 0.80 -4.14 -16.12
N LEU A 171 0.31 -3.68 -14.95
CA LEU A 171 -0.56 -2.50 -14.88
C LEU A 171 0.15 -1.24 -15.36
N ARG A 172 1.45 -1.11 -15.13
CA ARG A 172 2.27 0.01 -15.65
C ARG A 172 2.24 0.02 -17.18
N HIS A 173 2.36 -1.13 -17.84
CA HIS A 173 2.26 -1.25 -19.29
C HIS A 173 0.84 -1.01 -19.82
N ASP A 174 -0.17 -1.60 -19.17
CA ASP A 174 -1.56 -1.56 -19.64
C ASP A 174 -2.19 -0.17 -19.51
N LEU A 175 -1.78 0.62 -18.51
CA LEU A 175 -2.44 1.89 -18.15
C LEU A 175 -1.68 3.15 -18.59
N ASN A 176 -0.39 3.01 -18.95
CA ASN A 176 0.43 4.12 -19.44
C ASN A 176 -0.04 4.60 -20.84
N PRO A 177 -0.01 5.90 -21.18
CA PRO A 177 0.46 7.00 -20.35
C PRO A 177 -0.60 7.68 -19.47
N LYS A 178 -1.84 7.20 -19.50
CA LYS A 178 -2.96 7.87 -18.82
C LYS A 178 -2.85 7.80 -17.29
N ILE A 179 -2.53 6.62 -16.76
CA ILE A 179 -2.45 6.33 -15.33
C ILE A 179 -1.05 5.81 -15.04
N THR A 180 -0.45 6.30 -13.96
CA THR A 180 0.87 5.86 -13.50
C THR A 180 0.75 4.87 -12.34
N VAL A 181 1.62 3.85 -12.34
CA VAL A 181 1.60 2.78 -11.35
C VAL A 181 2.97 2.67 -10.69
N ALA A 182 3.00 2.69 -9.36
CA ALA A 182 4.22 2.61 -8.58
C ALA A 182 4.16 1.49 -7.53
N GLU A 183 5.31 1.01 -7.15
CA GLU A 183 5.52 0.09 -6.05
C GLU A 183 6.26 0.80 -4.92
N LEU A 184 5.88 0.56 -3.65
CA LEU A 184 6.49 1.18 -2.49
C LEU A 184 6.80 0.15 -1.41
N ILE A 185 8.04 0.17 -0.93
CA ILE A 185 8.54 -0.68 0.17
C ILE A 185 8.65 0.20 1.42
N PRO A 186 7.73 0.03 2.39
CA PRO A 186 7.63 0.89 3.57
C PRO A 186 8.62 0.53 4.69
N GLY A 187 9.48 -0.47 4.50
CA GLY A 187 10.38 -0.99 5.53
C GLY A 187 9.67 -1.90 6.54
N GLU A 188 10.30 -2.11 7.69
CA GLU A 188 9.75 -2.91 8.78
C GLU A 188 8.92 -2.01 9.72
N VAL A 189 7.60 -2.03 9.54
CA VAL A 189 6.69 -1.08 10.18
C VAL A 189 5.98 -1.70 11.38
N ASP A 190 5.94 -1.01 12.53
CA ASP A 190 5.23 -1.46 13.73
C ASP A 190 3.73 -1.50 13.52
N THR A 191 3.25 -2.66 13.17
CA THR A 191 1.85 -2.97 12.86
C THR A 191 1.44 -4.31 13.47
N GLY A 192 0.14 -4.63 13.42
CA GLY A 192 -0.35 -5.94 13.81
C GLY A 192 0.30 -7.11 13.04
N MET A 193 0.76 -6.87 11.80
CA MET A 193 1.50 -7.85 11.00
C MET A 193 2.81 -8.26 11.70
N GLN A 194 3.52 -7.33 12.31
CA GLN A 194 4.72 -7.61 13.09
C GLN A 194 4.42 -8.42 14.36
N ALA A 195 3.26 -8.23 14.98
CA ALA A 195 2.83 -9.06 16.09
C ALA A 195 2.57 -10.51 15.62
N ASP A 196 1.92 -10.69 14.48
CA ASP A 196 1.69 -12.00 13.87
C ASP A 196 3.02 -12.73 13.57
N LEU A 197 4.08 -12.02 13.14
CA LEU A 197 5.41 -12.58 12.88
C LEU A 197 6.17 -12.97 14.16
N ARG A 198 5.90 -12.32 15.29
CA ARG A 198 6.56 -12.60 16.58
C ARG A 198 5.90 -13.72 17.39
N ASN A 199 4.62 -14.01 17.14
CA ASN A 199 3.82 -14.90 17.95
C ASN A 199 4.17 -16.40 17.81
N PRO A 200 4.46 -16.94 16.58
CA PRO A 200 4.66 -18.38 16.40
C PRO A 200 5.85 -18.93 17.19
N ASP A 201 5.79 -20.25 17.46
CA ASP A 201 6.93 -20.96 18.00
C ASP A 201 8.11 -20.91 16.99
N PRO A 202 9.35 -20.65 17.44
CA PRO A 202 10.52 -20.69 16.56
C PRO A 202 10.75 -22.03 15.87
N ASP A 203 10.30 -23.13 16.42
CA ASP A 203 10.38 -24.45 15.80
C ASP A 203 9.44 -24.56 14.58
N GLU A 204 8.32 -23.84 14.59
CA GLU A 204 7.37 -23.78 13.47
C GLU A 204 7.70 -22.65 12.50
N PHE A 205 8.21 -21.53 13.00
CA PHE A 205 8.58 -20.36 12.22
C PHE A 205 9.95 -19.80 12.70
N PRO A 206 11.06 -20.23 12.10
CA PRO A 206 12.42 -19.92 12.57
C PRO A 206 12.72 -18.40 12.66
N LEU A 207 12.07 -17.58 11.84
CA LEU A 207 12.26 -16.13 11.87
C LEU A 207 11.56 -15.43 13.05
N ALA A 208 10.73 -16.13 13.84
CA ALA A 208 10.05 -15.52 14.99
C ALA A 208 11.05 -14.88 15.98
N SER A 209 12.18 -15.53 16.22
CA SER A 209 13.25 -15.02 17.10
C SER A 209 13.87 -13.73 16.57
N PHE A 210 14.12 -13.63 15.26
CA PHE A 210 14.59 -12.41 14.60
C PHE A 210 13.59 -11.27 14.79
N PHE A 211 12.29 -11.49 14.49
CA PHE A 211 11.26 -10.47 14.65
C PHE A 211 11.04 -10.04 16.10
N ARG A 212 11.27 -10.93 17.07
CA ARG A 212 11.26 -10.58 18.50
C ARG A 212 12.41 -9.65 18.87
N GLY A 213 13.61 -9.94 18.37
CA GLY A 213 14.81 -9.12 18.62
C GLY A 213 14.77 -7.76 17.96
N ASN A 214 14.15 -7.64 16.78
CA ASN A 214 14.12 -6.40 15.97
C ASN A 214 13.01 -5.42 16.37
N ARG A 215 12.22 -5.69 17.41
CA ARG A 215 11.07 -4.85 17.78
C ARG A 215 11.40 -3.38 18.03
N ALA A 216 12.57 -3.09 18.58
CA ALA A 216 12.99 -1.73 18.89
C ALA A 216 13.32 -0.88 17.64
N ASN A 217 13.54 -1.53 16.50
CA ASN A 217 13.97 -0.88 15.25
C ASN A 217 12.81 -0.68 14.27
N LEU A 218 11.58 -1.02 14.67
CA LEU A 218 10.43 -0.89 13.78
C LEU A 218 10.06 0.57 13.53
N ILE A 219 9.72 0.86 12.27
CA ILE A 219 9.25 2.17 11.84
C ILE A 219 7.83 2.39 12.35
N PRO A 220 7.50 3.53 12.98
CA PRO A 220 6.12 3.87 13.30
C PRO A 220 5.23 3.91 12.06
N ALA A 221 4.02 3.34 12.13
CA ALA A 221 3.10 3.31 11.00
C ALA A 221 2.77 4.72 10.46
N ALA A 222 2.76 5.74 11.31
CA ALA A 222 2.56 7.13 10.91
C ALA A 222 3.69 7.65 9.99
N ILE A 223 4.95 7.28 10.25
CA ILE A 223 6.10 7.65 9.41
C ILE A 223 6.00 6.96 8.04
N ALA A 224 5.68 5.66 8.02
CA ALA A 224 5.45 4.95 6.76
C ALA A 224 4.28 5.55 5.95
N ALA A 225 3.23 6.00 6.62
CA ALA A 225 2.10 6.68 5.98
C ALA A 225 2.47 8.06 5.43
N GLN A 226 3.32 8.84 6.12
CA GLN A 226 3.86 10.10 5.60
C GLN A 226 4.66 9.87 4.31
N PHE A 227 5.51 8.84 4.28
CA PHE A 227 6.24 8.46 3.07
C PHE A 227 5.30 8.06 1.93
N CYS A 228 4.30 7.21 2.20
CA CYS A 228 3.28 6.85 1.21
C CYS A 228 2.54 8.08 0.67
N ASN A 229 2.13 9.00 1.55
CA ASN A 229 1.46 10.23 1.17
C ASN A 229 2.34 11.12 0.31
N TRP A 230 3.61 11.30 0.68
CA TRP A 230 4.55 12.08 -0.12
C TRP A 230 4.73 11.50 -1.52
N VAL A 231 4.98 10.18 -1.63
CA VAL A 231 5.08 9.51 -2.94
C VAL A 231 3.81 9.72 -3.74
N LEU A 232 2.64 9.51 -3.12
CA LEU A 232 1.36 9.60 -3.81
C LEU A 232 1.02 11.03 -4.27
N THR A 233 1.39 12.07 -3.50
CA THR A 233 0.84 13.43 -3.68
C THR A 233 1.85 14.47 -4.12
N GLN A 234 3.15 14.25 -3.93
CA GLN A 234 4.18 15.29 -4.06
C GLN A 234 5.29 14.97 -5.05
N THR A 235 5.39 13.75 -5.56
CA THR A 235 6.34 13.38 -6.62
C THR A 235 5.82 13.81 -7.99
N THR A 236 6.72 14.03 -8.96
CA THR A 236 6.30 14.27 -10.35
C THR A 236 5.73 12.99 -10.97
N PRO A 237 4.96 13.07 -12.07
CA PRO A 237 4.47 11.86 -12.76
C PRO A 237 5.61 10.94 -13.21
N GLU A 238 6.72 11.52 -13.69
CA GLU A 238 7.91 10.79 -14.13
C GLU A 238 8.58 10.07 -12.95
N GLU A 239 8.76 10.77 -11.82
CA GLU A 239 9.31 10.18 -10.60
C GLU A 239 8.39 9.08 -10.07
N PHE A 240 7.06 9.31 -10.04
CA PHE A 240 6.11 8.33 -9.55
C PHE A 240 6.16 7.03 -10.36
N ASN A 241 6.30 7.14 -11.68
CA ASN A 241 6.31 6.02 -12.63
C ASN A 241 7.71 5.38 -12.82
N ARG A 242 8.67 5.65 -11.92
CA ARG A 242 10.01 5.03 -11.98
C ARG A 242 9.91 3.50 -11.90
N PRO A 243 10.79 2.75 -12.60
CA PRO A 243 10.74 1.27 -12.60
C PRO A 243 11.09 0.69 -11.23
N GLU A 244 12.02 1.31 -10.49
CA GLU A 244 12.43 0.84 -9.18
C GLU A 244 11.36 1.16 -8.12
N PRO A 245 11.11 0.26 -7.17
CA PRO A 245 10.24 0.53 -6.04
C PRO A 245 10.72 1.75 -5.23
N TRP A 246 9.78 2.54 -4.73
CA TRP A 246 10.05 3.56 -3.73
C TRP A 246 10.46 2.88 -2.42
N PHE A 247 11.60 3.26 -1.85
CA PHE A 247 12.15 2.62 -0.68
C PHE A 247 12.35 3.61 0.47
N ILE A 248 11.71 3.36 1.61
CA ILE A 248 11.70 4.31 2.73
C ILE A 248 13.09 4.64 3.27
N TYR A 249 14.04 3.71 3.14
CA TYR A 249 15.43 3.90 3.59
C TYR A 249 16.33 4.60 2.56
N ASP A 250 15.78 4.99 1.40
CA ASP A 250 16.55 5.75 0.41
C ASP A 250 16.91 7.13 0.95
N ARG A 251 18.19 7.31 1.29
CA ARG A 251 18.71 8.53 1.88
C ARG A 251 18.62 9.74 0.96
N ALA A 252 18.56 9.54 -0.35
CA ALA A 252 18.40 10.63 -1.31
C ALA A 252 16.99 11.23 -1.27
N ASP A 253 15.98 10.41 -0.97
CA ASP A 253 14.58 10.84 -0.90
C ASP A 253 14.18 11.35 0.51
N GLN A 254 14.83 10.86 1.57
CA GLN A 254 14.48 11.21 2.96
C GLN A 254 14.35 12.71 3.24
N PRO A 255 15.28 13.60 2.82
CA PRO A 255 15.16 15.04 3.08
C PRO A 255 13.95 15.71 2.41
N ARG A 256 13.31 15.02 1.46
CA ARG A 256 12.18 15.56 0.69
C ARG A 256 10.83 15.33 1.37
N TRP A 257 10.73 14.35 2.25
CA TRP A 257 9.46 13.94 2.86
C TRP A 257 9.49 13.89 4.39
N LEU A 258 10.67 13.76 5.02
CA LEU A 258 10.80 13.84 6.47
C LEU A 258 10.65 15.28 6.93
N THR A 259 9.79 15.50 7.92
CA THR A 259 9.71 16.78 8.65
C THR A 259 10.95 16.96 9.54
N GLU A 260 11.49 18.17 9.59
CA GLU A 260 12.59 18.50 10.51
C GLU A 260 12.21 18.11 11.96
N GLY A 261 13.11 17.41 12.63
CA GLY A 261 12.89 16.92 14.00
C GLY A 261 12.26 15.52 14.10
N SER A 262 11.88 14.89 13.01
CA SER A 262 11.53 13.46 13.01
C SER A 262 12.82 12.67 13.19
N ALA A 263 12.95 11.97 14.32
CA ALA A 263 14.07 11.06 14.56
C ALA A 263 13.91 9.81 13.66
N PHE A 264 14.31 9.94 12.41
CA PHE A 264 14.39 8.83 11.47
C PHE A 264 15.85 8.51 11.20
N ASP A 265 16.47 7.85 12.17
CA ASP A 265 17.81 7.27 12.00
C ASP A 265 17.70 5.75 11.86
N TYR A 266 16.77 5.33 10.97
CA TYR A 266 16.65 3.93 10.63
C TYR A 266 17.59 3.63 9.47
N THR A 267 18.70 3.01 9.78
CA THR A 267 19.48 2.28 8.78
C THR A 267 18.75 0.99 8.47
N GLU A 268 18.82 0.56 7.23
CA GLU A 268 18.37 -0.76 6.82
C GLU A 268 19.00 -1.82 7.73
N PRO A 269 18.21 -2.72 8.38
CA PRO A 269 18.75 -3.78 9.22
C PRO A 269 19.56 -4.82 8.44
#